data_c2edde63f0329156d50361544cc5e644
#
_entry.id   c2edde63f0329156d50361544cc5e644
#
_cell.length_a   1.000
_cell.length_b   1.000
_cell.length_c   1.000
_cell.angle_alpha   90.00
_cell.angle_beta   90.00
_cell.angle_gamma   90.00
#
_symmetry.space_group_name_H-M   'P 1'
#
loop_
_entity.id
_entity.type
_entity.pdbx_description
1 polymer ?
#
loop_
_entity_poly.entity_id
_entity_poly.type
_entity_poly.pdbx_seq_one_letter_code
_entity_poly.pdbx_strand_id
1 'polypeptide(L)'
;DGFGFLRAAEASYLAGPDDTYISPSQIRRFNLRTGDHLSGRIRWPKDGERYFALSIVDTINGEPIEASKNKALFENLTPLFPRKKFRLERGDGSSEDITGRILDLMAPQGKGQRALIVSPPKAGKTMMMQQIASAITYNHPDVHLIVLLIDERPEEVTEMQRTVRGEVISSTFDEPAARHVQVAEMVIERAKRLVEHKKDVVILLDSITRLARAYNNVLPSSGKVLTGGVDANALHRPKRFFGAARNVEEGGSLTIIATALIDTGSAMDKVIYEEFKGTGNSEVHLDRRIAEKRVYPAIGVNASGTRRSRIARRSAPKLLLVRS
;
A
#
# COMPACT_ATOMS: atom_id res chain seq x y z
N ASP A 1 0.29 -25.48 12.59
CA ASP A 1 -0.09 -25.88 13.95
C ASP A 1 -1.42 -25.24 14.40
N GLY A 2 -1.96 -24.27 13.68
CA GLY A 2 -3.31 -23.75 13.88
C GLY A 2 -3.49 -22.71 14.98
N PHE A 3 -2.48 -22.27 15.67
CA PHE A 3 -2.52 -21.14 16.62
C PHE A 3 -2.06 -19.84 15.97
N GLY A 4 -2.33 -18.71 16.64
CA GLY A 4 -1.92 -17.37 16.17
C GLY A 4 -1.44 -16.46 17.28
N PHE A 5 -0.91 -15.29 16.86
CA PHE A 5 -0.53 -14.21 17.75
C PHE A 5 -1.12 -12.89 17.29
N LEU A 6 -1.59 -12.07 18.23
CA LEU A 6 -1.87 -10.67 18.02
C LEU A 6 -0.59 -9.87 18.20
N ARG A 7 -0.35 -8.95 17.28
CA ARG A 7 0.81 -8.06 17.27
C ARG A 7 0.41 -6.63 17.03
N ALA A 8 1.14 -5.70 17.63
CA ALA A 8 0.85 -4.28 17.52
C ALA A 8 1.30 -3.70 16.17
N ALA A 9 0.47 -2.83 15.60
CA ALA A 9 0.80 -2.09 14.37
C ALA A 9 1.95 -1.09 14.60
N GLU A 10 2.02 -0.49 15.78
CA GLU A 10 3.06 0.45 16.19
C GLU A 10 4.46 -0.18 16.16
N ALA A 11 4.54 -1.49 16.41
CA ALA A 11 5.78 -2.28 16.27
C ALA A 11 5.97 -2.85 14.86
N SER A 12 5.20 -2.38 13.87
CA SER A 12 5.20 -2.92 12.50
C SER A 12 5.06 -4.44 12.47
N TYR A 13 4.22 -4.98 13.35
CA TYR A 13 3.94 -6.41 13.54
C TYR A 13 5.17 -7.27 13.89
N LEU A 14 6.21 -6.68 14.47
CA LEU A 14 7.37 -7.40 14.96
C LEU A 14 6.97 -8.33 16.11
N ALA A 15 7.51 -9.56 16.10
CA ALA A 15 7.33 -10.48 17.21
C ALA A 15 7.98 -9.92 18.48
N GLY A 16 7.25 -9.94 19.58
CA GLY A 16 7.70 -9.37 20.84
C GLY A 16 7.21 -10.15 22.08
N PRO A 17 7.70 -9.76 23.26
CA PRO A 17 7.28 -10.37 24.52
C PRO A 17 5.79 -10.12 24.84
N ASP A 18 5.23 -9.04 24.28
CA ASP A 18 3.84 -8.63 24.48
C ASP A 18 2.86 -9.28 23.49
N ASP A 19 3.37 -10.19 22.63
CA ASP A 19 2.51 -10.94 21.72
C ASP A 19 1.42 -11.68 22.50
N THR A 20 0.17 -11.59 22.03
CA THR A 20 -0.95 -12.26 22.68
C THR A 20 -1.34 -13.51 21.89
N TYR A 21 -1.30 -14.64 22.55
CA TYR A 21 -1.63 -15.96 21.99
C TYR A 21 -3.13 -16.10 21.70
N ILE A 22 -3.43 -16.68 20.54
CA ILE A 22 -4.80 -17.06 20.13
C ILE A 22 -4.83 -18.57 19.91
N SER A 23 -5.79 -19.24 20.57
CA SER A 23 -5.94 -20.69 20.46
C SER A 23 -6.54 -21.13 19.12
N PRO A 24 -6.24 -22.35 18.65
CA PRO A 24 -6.85 -22.93 17.47
C PRO A 24 -8.38 -23.00 17.52
N SER A 25 -8.94 -23.19 18.70
CA SER A 25 -10.39 -23.22 18.92
C SER A 25 -11.03 -21.85 18.67
N GLN A 26 -10.40 -20.77 19.13
CA GLN A 26 -10.87 -19.40 18.86
C GLN A 26 -10.75 -19.03 17.39
N ILE A 27 -9.65 -19.41 16.74
CA ILE A 27 -9.45 -19.19 15.30
C ILE A 27 -10.58 -19.85 14.49
N ARG A 28 -10.90 -21.11 14.78
CA ARG A 28 -12.00 -21.82 14.12
C ARG A 28 -13.37 -21.23 14.45
N ARG A 29 -13.62 -20.93 15.75
CA ARG A 29 -14.91 -20.42 16.21
C ARG A 29 -15.30 -19.11 15.54
N PHE A 30 -14.33 -18.19 15.38
CA PHE A 30 -14.55 -16.86 14.85
C PHE A 30 -14.12 -16.72 13.37
N ASN A 31 -13.68 -17.82 12.74
CA ASN A 31 -13.15 -17.82 11.37
C ASN A 31 -12.07 -16.75 11.15
N LEU A 32 -11.13 -16.68 12.09
CA LEU A 32 -10.05 -15.68 12.07
C LEU A 32 -9.01 -16.02 10.99
N ARG A 33 -8.50 -14.99 10.37
CA ARG A 33 -7.44 -15.08 9.36
C ARG A 33 -6.33 -14.09 9.67
N THR A 34 -5.15 -14.33 9.11
CA THR A 34 -4.05 -13.37 9.15
C THR A 34 -4.51 -12.02 8.61
N GLY A 35 -4.17 -10.95 9.34
CA GLY A 35 -4.58 -9.58 9.00
C GLY A 35 -5.87 -9.10 9.69
N ASP A 36 -6.63 -9.97 10.36
CA ASP A 36 -7.78 -9.54 11.16
C ASP A 36 -7.31 -8.71 12.37
N HIS A 37 -8.00 -7.61 12.61
CA HIS A 37 -7.82 -6.78 13.79
C HIS A 37 -8.86 -7.18 14.84
N LEU A 38 -8.37 -7.50 16.04
CA LEU A 38 -9.23 -7.96 17.13
C LEU A 38 -9.22 -6.96 18.28
N SER A 39 -10.40 -6.75 18.86
CA SER A 39 -10.57 -6.08 20.14
C SER A 39 -11.20 -7.06 21.12
N GLY A 40 -10.72 -7.07 22.37
CA GLY A 40 -11.19 -8.02 23.35
C GLY A 40 -10.43 -7.97 24.66
N ARG A 41 -10.58 -9.03 25.43
CA ARG A 41 -9.95 -9.17 26.75
C ARG A 41 -8.89 -10.24 26.72
N ILE A 42 -7.76 -9.96 27.37
CA ILE A 42 -6.66 -10.89 27.55
C ILE A 42 -6.61 -11.38 28.99
N ARG A 43 -6.01 -12.55 29.22
CA ARG A 43 -5.67 -13.08 30.54
C ARG A 43 -4.18 -13.17 30.71
N TRP A 44 -3.73 -13.09 31.94
CA TRP A 44 -2.35 -13.31 32.33
C TRP A 44 -1.88 -14.72 31.99
N PRO A 45 -0.58 -14.90 31.69
CA PRO A 45 0.01 -16.22 31.54
C PRO A 45 -0.20 -17.06 32.80
N LYS A 46 -0.53 -18.32 32.63
CA LYS A 46 -0.54 -19.33 33.72
C LYS A 46 0.86 -19.88 33.91
N ASP A 47 1.07 -20.62 34.99
CA ASP A 47 2.33 -21.32 35.24
C ASP A 47 2.70 -22.17 34.03
N GLY A 48 3.93 -21.93 33.49
CA GLY A 48 4.42 -22.59 32.28
C GLY A 48 4.01 -21.95 30.94
N GLU A 49 3.14 -20.93 30.92
CA GLU A 49 2.84 -20.14 29.72
C GLU A 49 3.75 -18.93 29.59
N ARG A 50 4.19 -18.63 28.37
CA ARG A 50 5.10 -17.49 28.11
C ARG A 50 4.35 -16.21 27.73
N TYR A 51 3.17 -16.33 27.11
CA TYR A 51 2.45 -15.22 26.51
C TYR A 51 1.11 -14.96 27.21
N PHE A 52 0.65 -13.71 27.15
CA PHE A 52 -0.75 -13.42 27.40
C PHE A 52 -1.61 -14.22 26.43
N ALA A 53 -2.84 -14.53 26.82
CA ALA A 53 -3.77 -15.25 25.97
C ALA A 53 -5.06 -14.48 25.79
N LEU A 54 -5.60 -14.43 24.58
CA LEU A 54 -6.90 -13.88 24.30
C LEU A 54 -7.98 -14.71 25.01
N SER A 55 -8.80 -14.07 25.84
CA SER A 55 -9.89 -14.75 26.57
C SER A 55 -11.24 -14.50 25.92
N ILE A 56 -11.56 -13.26 25.57
CA ILE A 56 -12.82 -12.86 24.96
C ILE A 56 -12.53 -11.99 23.74
N VAL A 57 -13.25 -12.22 22.65
CA VAL A 57 -13.26 -11.38 21.45
C VAL A 57 -14.51 -10.51 21.53
N ASP A 58 -14.37 -9.20 21.50
CA ASP A 58 -15.48 -8.25 21.48
C ASP A 58 -15.81 -7.82 20.05
N THR A 59 -14.80 -7.47 19.24
CA THR A 59 -14.97 -7.05 17.85
C THR A 59 -13.92 -7.65 16.93
N ILE A 60 -14.26 -7.78 15.65
CA ILE A 60 -13.35 -8.17 14.57
C ILE A 60 -13.40 -7.07 13.49
N ASN A 61 -12.25 -6.46 13.17
CA ASN A 61 -12.12 -5.37 12.21
C ASN A 61 -13.03 -4.15 12.54
N GLY A 62 -13.25 -3.93 13.84
CA GLY A 62 -14.10 -2.84 14.33
C GLY A 62 -15.60 -3.11 14.25
N GLU A 63 -16.02 -4.32 13.88
CA GLU A 63 -17.42 -4.73 13.78
C GLU A 63 -17.76 -5.85 14.78
N PRO A 64 -19.04 -5.99 15.17
CA PRO A 64 -19.48 -7.12 16.00
C PRO A 64 -19.15 -8.46 15.36
N ILE A 65 -18.95 -9.49 16.18
CA ILE A 65 -18.54 -10.83 15.74
C ILE A 65 -19.51 -11.40 14.69
N GLU A 66 -20.80 -11.13 14.80
CA GLU A 66 -21.84 -11.60 13.90
C GLU A 66 -21.64 -11.10 12.47
N ALA A 67 -21.17 -9.86 12.28
CA ALA A 67 -20.91 -9.28 10.97
C ALA A 67 -19.76 -10.00 10.23
N SER A 68 -18.80 -10.55 10.98
CA SER A 68 -17.63 -11.26 10.42
C SER A 68 -17.93 -12.70 10.00
N LYS A 69 -19.02 -13.32 10.49
CA LYS A 69 -19.31 -14.74 10.22
C LYS A 69 -19.62 -15.03 8.76
N ASN A 70 -20.29 -14.12 8.08
CA ASN A 70 -20.81 -14.30 6.72
C ASN A 70 -20.07 -13.45 5.68
N LYS A 71 -18.86 -12.98 5.98
CA LYS A 71 -18.06 -12.17 5.04
C LYS A 71 -17.62 -13.00 3.83
N ALA A 72 -17.74 -12.45 2.65
CA ALA A 72 -17.13 -13.02 1.45
C ALA A 72 -15.61 -12.86 1.53
N LEU A 73 -14.88 -13.90 1.16
CA LEU A 73 -13.43 -13.84 1.10
C LEU A 73 -12.98 -12.89 -0.01
N PHE A 74 -11.88 -12.17 0.20
CA PHE A 74 -11.34 -11.21 -0.76
C PHE A 74 -11.15 -11.81 -2.15
N GLU A 75 -10.71 -13.06 -2.23
CA GLU A 75 -10.48 -13.78 -3.47
C GLU A 75 -11.77 -14.04 -4.27
N ASN A 76 -12.92 -14.08 -3.58
CA ASN A 76 -14.25 -14.34 -4.17
C ASN A 76 -15.01 -13.04 -4.51
N LEU A 77 -14.45 -11.87 -4.15
CA LEU A 77 -15.08 -10.58 -4.46
C LEU A 77 -14.94 -10.24 -5.95
N THR A 78 -16.00 -9.66 -6.52
CA THR A 78 -16.04 -9.31 -7.94
C THR A 78 -15.22 -8.06 -8.24
N PRO A 79 -14.11 -8.16 -9.00
CA PRO A 79 -13.27 -7.01 -9.30
C PRO A 79 -13.89 -6.08 -10.34
N LEU A 80 -13.85 -4.78 -10.07
CA LEU A 80 -14.31 -3.73 -10.98
C LEU A 80 -13.18 -2.75 -11.30
N PHE A 81 -13.29 -2.07 -12.43
CA PHE A 81 -12.46 -0.90 -12.71
C PHE A 81 -12.76 0.24 -11.72
N PRO A 82 -11.79 1.12 -11.42
CA PRO A 82 -12.03 2.32 -10.65
C PRO A 82 -13.17 3.16 -11.23
N ARG A 83 -14.20 3.45 -10.42
CA ARG A 83 -15.37 4.24 -10.83
C ARG A 83 -15.49 5.56 -10.06
N LYS A 84 -15.02 5.58 -8.81
CA LYS A 84 -15.01 6.75 -7.92
C LYS A 84 -13.59 7.31 -7.85
N LYS A 85 -13.46 8.62 -8.11
CA LYS A 85 -12.19 9.33 -8.05
C LYS A 85 -11.84 9.68 -6.61
N PHE A 86 -10.57 9.58 -6.25
CA PHE A 86 -10.02 10.32 -5.12
C PHE A 86 -9.84 11.79 -5.55
N ARG A 87 -10.38 12.69 -4.77
CA ARG A 87 -10.04 14.10 -4.89
C ARG A 87 -8.77 14.34 -4.11
N LEU A 88 -7.71 14.75 -4.80
CA LEU A 88 -6.41 15.04 -4.21
C LEU A 88 -6.19 16.54 -4.04
N GLU A 89 -6.90 17.38 -4.76
CA GLU A 89 -6.93 18.82 -4.53
C GLU A 89 -7.76 19.12 -3.27
N ARG A 90 -7.17 19.81 -2.30
CA ARG A 90 -7.84 20.23 -1.05
C ARG A 90 -8.61 21.53 -1.23
N GLY A 91 -8.15 22.41 -2.12
CA GLY A 91 -8.75 23.71 -2.39
C GLY A 91 -8.39 24.79 -1.37
N ASP A 92 -7.30 24.58 -0.62
CA ASP A 92 -6.82 25.53 0.40
C ASP A 92 -5.91 26.61 -0.17
N GLY A 93 -5.54 26.52 -1.45
CA GLY A 93 -4.66 27.48 -2.13
C GLY A 93 -3.19 27.41 -1.73
N SER A 94 -2.80 26.42 -0.93
CA SER A 94 -1.40 26.22 -0.51
C SER A 94 -0.55 25.70 -1.67
N SER A 95 0.77 25.92 -1.57
CA SER A 95 1.74 25.35 -2.54
C SER A 95 1.75 23.83 -2.54
N GLU A 96 1.37 23.19 -1.42
CA GLU A 96 1.25 21.75 -1.29
C GLU A 96 0.05 21.19 -2.06
N ASP A 97 -1.00 21.98 -2.22
CA ASP A 97 -2.21 21.60 -2.93
C ASP A 97 -2.00 21.50 -4.46
N ILE A 98 -0.97 22.15 -4.98
CA ILE A 98 -0.61 22.10 -6.40
C ILE A 98 -0.38 20.66 -6.87
N THR A 99 0.24 19.81 -6.05
CA THR A 99 0.46 18.39 -6.35
C THR A 99 -0.86 17.67 -6.55
N GLY A 100 -1.80 17.83 -5.62
CA GLY A 100 -3.14 17.22 -5.72
C GLY A 100 -3.89 17.67 -6.97
N ARG A 101 -3.84 18.97 -7.26
CA ARG A 101 -4.49 19.55 -8.44
C ARG A 101 -3.91 19.03 -9.76
N ILE A 102 -2.58 18.94 -9.89
CA ILE A 102 -1.93 18.39 -11.08
C ILE A 102 -2.30 16.92 -11.26
N LEU A 103 -2.26 16.11 -10.19
CA LEU A 103 -2.64 14.71 -10.26
C LEU A 103 -4.10 14.54 -10.65
N ASP A 104 -4.98 15.35 -10.08
CA ASP A 104 -6.41 15.31 -10.41
C ASP A 104 -6.73 15.63 -11.87
N LEU A 105 -5.91 16.47 -12.50
CA LEU A 105 -6.06 16.85 -13.91
C LEU A 105 -5.41 15.86 -14.86
N MET A 106 -4.17 15.44 -14.56
CA MET A 106 -3.32 14.72 -15.52
C MET A 106 -3.30 13.20 -15.31
N ALA A 107 -3.36 12.75 -14.07
CA ALA A 107 -3.31 11.35 -13.70
C ALA A 107 -4.30 11.05 -12.56
N PRO A 108 -5.61 11.23 -12.78
CA PRO A 108 -6.62 11.06 -11.74
C PRO A 108 -6.57 9.65 -11.15
N GLN A 109 -6.56 9.57 -9.82
CA GLN A 109 -6.53 8.33 -9.07
C GLN A 109 -7.94 7.93 -8.66
N GLY A 110 -8.26 6.67 -8.80
CA GLY A 110 -9.56 6.15 -8.40
C GLY A 110 -9.48 5.06 -7.36
N LYS A 111 -10.60 4.84 -6.65
CA LYS A 111 -10.73 3.73 -5.70
C LYS A 111 -10.56 2.40 -6.44
N GLY A 112 -9.56 1.61 -6.04
CA GLY A 112 -9.14 0.39 -6.74
C GLY A 112 -8.02 0.57 -7.76
N GLN A 113 -7.35 1.73 -7.79
CA GLN A 113 -6.24 2.03 -8.70
C GLN A 113 -4.99 1.22 -8.37
N ARG A 114 -4.28 0.79 -9.41
CA ARG A 114 -2.90 0.28 -9.35
C ARG A 114 -1.98 1.33 -9.97
N ALA A 115 -1.46 2.21 -9.13
CA ALA A 115 -0.67 3.35 -9.58
C ALA A 115 0.82 3.19 -9.27
N LEU A 116 1.66 3.59 -10.22
CA LEU A 116 3.08 3.72 -10.04
C LEU A 116 3.49 5.20 -10.03
N ILE A 117 4.25 5.61 -9.03
CA ILE A 117 5.00 6.86 -9.02
C ILE A 117 6.42 6.51 -9.45
N VAL A 118 6.73 6.78 -10.71
CA VAL A 118 8.02 6.45 -11.32
C VAL A 118 8.99 7.58 -11.00
N SER A 119 10.00 7.28 -10.19
CA SER A 119 10.89 8.31 -9.65
C SER A 119 12.36 8.00 -9.89
N PRO A 120 13.09 8.88 -10.57
CA PRO A 120 14.54 8.91 -10.48
C PRO A 120 14.99 9.40 -9.09
N PRO A 121 16.24 9.15 -8.68
CA PRO A 121 16.77 9.68 -7.42
C PRO A 121 16.66 11.20 -7.33
N LYS A 122 16.35 11.70 -6.12
CA LYS A 122 16.28 13.15 -5.79
C LYS A 122 15.24 13.95 -6.59
N ALA A 123 14.14 13.32 -6.99
CA ALA A 123 13.06 13.99 -7.74
C ALA A 123 11.84 14.40 -6.87
N GLY A 124 11.93 14.31 -5.54
CA GLY A 124 10.85 14.72 -4.63
C GLY A 124 9.81 13.62 -4.33
N LYS A 125 10.20 12.35 -4.44
CA LYS A 125 9.34 11.18 -4.20
C LYS A 125 8.64 11.23 -2.84
N THR A 126 9.38 11.41 -1.76
CA THR A 126 8.87 11.39 -0.39
C THR A 126 7.87 12.51 -0.15
N MET A 127 8.19 13.73 -0.60
CA MET A 127 7.30 14.89 -0.53
C MET A 127 5.97 14.63 -1.25
N MET A 128 6.01 14.05 -2.46
CA MET A 128 4.78 13.69 -3.20
C MET A 128 3.94 12.66 -2.45
N MET A 129 4.55 11.65 -1.85
CA MET A 129 3.85 10.64 -1.05
C MET A 129 3.16 11.26 0.17
N GLN A 130 3.84 12.17 0.88
CA GLN A 130 3.26 12.91 2.01
C GLN A 130 2.07 13.78 1.59
N GLN A 131 2.18 14.49 0.46
CA GLN A 131 1.11 15.31 -0.07
C GLN A 131 -0.11 14.49 -0.50
N ILE A 132 0.11 13.35 -1.15
CA ILE A 132 -0.98 12.40 -1.49
C ILE A 132 -1.64 11.87 -0.22
N ALA A 133 -0.86 11.46 0.78
CA ALA A 133 -1.37 10.97 2.05
C ALA A 133 -2.22 12.03 2.77
N SER A 134 -1.72 13.25 2.87
CA SER A 134 -2.42 14.38 3.46
C SER A 134 -3.73 14.70 2.72
N ALA A 135 -3.71 14.69 1.39
CA ALA A 135 -4.89 14.94 0.56
C ALA A 135 -5.97 13.86 0.75
N ILE A 136 -5.56 12.59 0.81
CA ILE A 136 -6.48 11.46 1.03
C ILE A 136 -7.14 11.59 2.40
N THR A 137 -6.37 11.80 3.45
CA THR A 137 -6.91 11.91 4.81
C THR A 137 -7.80 13.14 5.00
N TYR A 138 -7.51 14.22 4.30
CA TYR A 138 -8.32 15.45 4.34
C TYR A 138 -9.66 15.29 3.60
N ASN A 139 -9.61 14.82 2.36
CA ASN A 139 -10.79 14.75 1.48
C ASN A 139 -11.61 13.46 1.66
N HIS A 140 -11.02 12.40 2.21
CA HIS A 140 -11.62 11.08 2.34
C HIS A 140 -11.38 10.49 3.74
N PRO A 141 -11.96 11.08 4.79
CA PRO A 141 -11.70 10.64 6.18
C PRO A 141 -12.16 9.20 6.47
N ASP A 142 -13.08 8.66 5.66
CA ASP A 142 -13.56 7.27 5.80
C ASP A 142 -12.61 6.23 5.21
N VAL A 143 -11.57 6.66 4.49
CA VAL A 143 -10.59 5.78 3.86
C VAL A 143 -9.55 5.34 4.88
N HIS A 144 -9.29 4.04 4.93
CA HIS A 144 -8.21 3.51 5.74
C HIS A 144 -6.88 3.63 4.98
N LEU A 145 -6.02 4.53 5.43
CA LEU A 145 -4.72 4.79 4.83
C LEU A 145 -3.63 4.01 5.55
N ILE A 146 -2.89 3.20 4.80
CA ILE A 146 -1.68 2.49 5.25
C ILE A 146 -0.51 3.01 4.42
N VAL A 147 0.54 3.46 5.09
CA VAL A 147 1.83 3.78 4.47
C VAL A 147 2.80 2.65 4.79
N LEU A 148 3.32 1.99 3.77
CA LEU A 148 4.27 0.90 3.89
C LEU A 148 5.62 1.33 3.36
N LEU A 149 6.60 1.42 4.25
CA LEU A 149 7.98 1.83 3.96
C LEU A 149 8.91 0.62 4.03
N ILE A 150 9.51 0.26 2.90
CA ILE A 150 10.39 -0.91 2.78
C ILE A 150 11.80 -0.47 2.41
N ASP A 151 12.77 -0.85 3.25
CA ASP A 151 14.19 -0.55 3.06
C ASP A 151 14.46 0.97 2.99
N GLU A 152 13.65 1.75 3.74
CA GLU A 152 13.83 3.19 3.89
C GLU A 152 14.64 3.53 5.15
N ARG A 153 15.08 4.78 5.26
CA ARG A 153 15.89 5.24 6.39
C ARG A 153 15.02 5.49 7.62
N PRO A 154 15.52 5.23 8.84
CA PRO A 154 14.76 5.48 10.08
C PRO A 154 14.26 6.91 10.22
N GLU A 155 15.05 7.91 9.79
CA GLU A 155 14.65 9.31 9.83
C GLU A 155 13.47 9.62 8.87
N GLU A 156 13.42 8.97 7.69
CA GLU A 156 12.30 9.12 6.75
C GLU A 156 11.02 8.46 7.29
N VAL A 157 11.17 7.34 8.01
CA VAL A 157 10.06 6.69 8.71
C VAL A 157 9.49 7.59 9.78
N THR A 158 10.35 8.17 10.62
CA THR A 158 9.94 9.09 11.69
C THR A 158 9.23 10.33 11.14
N GLU A 159 9.73 10.90 10.06
CA GLU A 159 9.10 12.04 9.40
C GLU A 159 7.71 11.68 8.86
N MET A 160 7.58 10.53 8.21
CA MET A 160 6.29 10.06 7.70
C MET A 160 5.29 9.83 8.83
N GLN A 161 5.70 9.23 9.95
CA GLN A 161 4.86 9.03 11.14
C GLN A 161 4.37 10.33 11.76
N ARG A 162 5.17 11.40 11.69
CA ARG A 162 4.81 12.72 12.23
C ARG A 162 3.88 13.52 11.32
N THR A 163 4.01 13.32 10.00
CA THR A 163 3.30 14.14 9.00
C THR A 163 2.02 13.50 8.48
N VAL A 164 1.92 12.17 8.51
CA VAL A 164 0.79 11.44 7.93
C VAL A 164 -0.16 10.95 9.02
N ARG A 165 -1.44 11.26 8.86
CA ARG A 165 -2.51 10.69 9.69
C ARG A 165 -2.99 9.38 9.06
N GLY A 166 -2.33 8.28 9.42
CA GLY A 166 -2.60 6.94 8.90
C GLY A 166 -1.77 5.91 9.64
N GLU A 167 -1.96 4.66 9.28
CA GLU A 167 -1.17 3.55 9.81
C GLU A 167 0.16 3.51 9.05
N VAL A 168 1.27 3.86 9.71
CA VAL A 168 2.62 3.82 9.12
C VAL A 168 3.35 2.57 9.58
N ILE A 169 3.59 1.67 8.65
CA ILE A 169 4.27 0.39 8.87
C ILE A 169 5.59 0.42 8.11
N SER A 170 6.66 -0.01 8.76
CA SER A 170 7.99 0.08 8.17
C SER A 170 8.85 -1.16 8.43
N SER A 171 9.79 -1.37 7.54
CA SER A 171 10.96 -2.21 7.73
C SER A 171 12.15 -1.47 7.14
N THR A 172 13.05 -1.00 8.01
CA THR A 172 14.15 -0.10 7.66
C THR A 172 15.33 -0.85 7.03
N PHE A 173 16.25 -0.11 6.41
CA PHE A 173 17.35 -0.68 5.61
C PHE A 173 18.32 -1.56 6.42
N ASP A 174 18.36 -1.41 7.72
CA ASP A 174 19.17 -2.20 8.65
C ASP A 174 18.55 -3.55 9.03
N GLU A 175 17.28 -3.78 8.64
CA GLU A 175 16.61 -5.05 8.85
C GLU A 175 16.85 -6.03 7.68
N PRO A 176 16.81 -7.35 7.92
CA PRO A 176 17.02 -8.35 6.88
C PRO A 176 15.88 -8.38 5.85
N ALA A 177 16.17 -8.79 4.61
CA ALA A 177 15.21 -8.88 3.52
C ALA A 177 13.96 -9.73 3.86
N ALA A 178 14.13 -10.78 4.67
CA ALA A 178 13.01 -11.61 5.14
C ALA A 178 12.00 -10.79 5.96
N ARG A 179 12.46 -9.79 6.71
CA ARG A 179 11.61 -8.89 7.48
C ARG A 179 10.79 -7.98 6.55
N HIS A 180 11.40 -7.44 5.50
CA HIS A 180 10.71 -6.64 4.48
C HIS A 180 9.54 -7.41 3.85
N VAL A 181 9.78 -8.67 3.49
CA VAL A 181 8.76 -9.55 2.93
C VAL A 181 7.64 -9.83 3.94
N GLN A 182 8.00 -10.17 5.19
CA GLN A 182 7.03 -10.48 6.25
C GLN A 182 6.09 -9.30 6.51
N VAL A 183 6.63 -8.09 6.62
CA VAL A 183 5.83 -6.87 6.87
C VAL A 183 4.89 -6.59 5.71
N ALA A 184 5.37 -6.70 4.48
CA ALA A 184 4.55 -6.49 3.30
C ALA A 184 3.41 -7.50 3.20
N GLU A 185 3.68 -8.79 3.46
CA GLU A 185 2.64 -9.83 3.48
C GLU A 185 1.60 -9.58 4.57
N MET A 186 2.01 -9.10 5.75
CA MET A 186 1.06 -8.75 6.81
C MET A 186 0.17 -7.56 6.41
N VAL A 187 0.74 -6.52 5.81
CA VAL A 187 0.00 -5.33 5.38
C VAL A 187 -1.03 -5.68 4.31
N ILE A 188 -0.68 -6.49 3.31
CA ILE A 188 -1.63 -6.86 2.26
C ILE A 188 -2.77 -7.73 2.79
N GLU A 189 -2.49 -8.66 3.71
CA GLU A 189 -3.54 -9.47 4.33
C GLU A 189 -4.47 -8.61 5.21
N ARG A 190 -3.92 -7.65 5.96
CA ARG A 190 -4.73 -6.68 6.70
C ARG A 190 -5.64 -5.86 5.79
N ALA A 191 -5.09 -5.33 4.70
CA ALA A 191 -5.87 -4.57 3.73
C ALA A 191 -7.02 -5.40 3.13
N LYS A 192 -6.77 -6.66 2.78
CA LYS A 192 -7.81 -7.58 2.30
C LYS A 192 -8.91 -7.79 3.33
N ARG A 193 -8.56 -7.97 4.62
CA ARG A 193 -9.57 -8.12 5.69
C ARG A 193 -10.46 -6.89 5.80
N LEU A 194 -9.89 -5.69 5.71
CA LEU A 194 -10.67 -4.45 5.73
C LEU A 194 -11.62 -4.34 4.52
N VAL A 195 -11.17 -4.74 3.32
CA VAL A 195 -12.02 -4.74 2.12
C VAL A 195 -13.15 -5.77 2.21
N GLU A 196 -12.93 -6.93 2.82
CA GLU A 196 -13.99 -7.91 3.12
C GLU A 196 -15.11 -7.30 4.00
N HIS A 197 -14.77 -6.30 4.80
CA HIS A 197 -15.70 -5.50 5.60
C HIS A 197 -16.17 -4.22 4.89
N LYS A 198 -16.08 -4.19 3.55
CA LYS A 198 -16.54 -3.09 2.68
C LYS A 198 -15.86 -1.74 2.93
N LYS A 199 -14.66 -1.75 3.54
CA LYS A 199 -13.87 -0.53 3.73
C LYS A 199 -13.10 -0.19 2.47
N ASP A 200 -12.92 1.12 2.24
CA ASP A 200 -12.01 1.63 1.23
C ASP A 200 -10.62 1.74 1.84
N VAL A 201 -9.65 1.06 1.26
CA VAL A 201 -8.26 1.00 1.76
C VAL A 201 -7.32 1.56 0.70
N VAL A 202 -6.38 2.39 1.13
CA VAL A 202 -5.26 2.87 0.31
C VAL A 202 -3.95 2.43 0.94
N ILE A 203 -3.11 1.76 0.17
CA ILE A 203 -1.72 1.47 0.52
C ILE A 203 -0.83 2.41 -0.30
N LEU A 204 -0.05 3.24 0.39
CA LEU A 204 1.07 3.98 -0.18
C LEU A 204 2.34 3.19 0.10
N LEU A 205 2.95 2.61 -0.95
CA LEU A 205 4.14 1.76 -0.82
C LEU A 205 5.40 2.48 -1.32
N ASP A 206 6.36 2.65 -0.46
CA ASP A 206 7.69 3.13 -0.79
C ASP A 206 8.77 2.13 -0.39
N SER A 207 9.30 1.33 -1.31
CA SER A 207 9.05 1.25 -2.73
C SER A 207 8.81 -0.21 -3.20
N ILE A 208 8.08 -0.35 -4.29
CA ILE A 208 7.86 -1.66 -4.93
C ILE A 208 9.17 -2.25 -5.45
N THR A 209 10.10 -1.40 -5.88
CA THR A 209 11.43 -1.82 -6.36
C THR A 209 12.21 -2.52 -5.25
N ARG A 210 12.24 -1.94 -4.06
CA ARG A 210 12.95 -2.50 -2.91
C ARG A 210 12.24 -3.75 -2.38
N LEU A 211 10.93 -3.77 -2.38
CA LEU A 211 10.16 -4.96 -2.04
C LEU A 211 10.47 -6.12 -2.99
N ALA A 212 10.52 -5.85 -4.30
CA ALA A 212 10.88 -6.86 -5.29
C ALA A 212 12.31 -7.38 -5.12
N ARG A 213 13.26 -6.51 -4.78
CA ARG A 213 14.64 -6.92 -4.42
C ARG A 213 14.65 -7.83 -3.19
N ALA A 214 13.87 -7.51 -2.15
CA ALA A 214 13.76 -8.32 -0.95
C ALA A 214 13.24 -9.72 -1.25
N TYR A 215 12.21 -9.83 -2.08
CA TYR A 215 11.72 -11.13 -2.55
C TYR A 215 12.76 -11.90 -3.34
N ASN A 216 13.55 -11.23 -4.21
CA ASN A 216 14.62 -11.85 -4.96
C ASN A 216 15.73 -12.43 -4.08
N ASN A 217 15.98 -11.77 -2.92
CA ASN A 217 17.00 -12.23 -1.96
C ASN A 217 16.50 -13.38 -1.07
N VAL A 218 15.20 -13.45 -0.79
CA VAL A 218 14.62 -14.42 0.16
C VAL A 218 14.20 -15.72 -0.51
N LEU A 219 13.76 -15.66 -1.78
CA LEU A 219 13.29 -16.85 -2.47
C LEU A 219 14.46 -17.75 -2.90
N PRO A 220 14.29 -19.09 -2.80
CA PRO A 220 15.24 -20.03 -3.35
C PRO A 220 15.40 -19.79 -4.85
N SER A 221 16.63 -19.82 -5.35
CA SER A 221 16.91 -19.67 -6.78
C SER A 221 16.23 -20.76 -7.59
N SER A 222 15.50 -20.37 -8.62
CA SER A 222 14.89 -21.30 -9.59
C SER A 222 15.90 -21.84 -10.62
N GLY A 223 17.12 -21.29 -10.62
CA GLY A 223 18.13 -21.53 -11.66
C GLY A 223 17.87 -20.80 -12.98
N LYS A 224 16.76 -20.09 -13.12
CA LYS A 224 16.40 -19.27 -14.29
C LYS A 224 16.49 -17.80 -13.93
N VAL A 225 17.60 -17.18 -14.27
CA VAL A 225 17.87 -15.77 -13.98
C VAL A 225 17.59 -14.92 -15.20
N LEU A 226 16.76 -13.91 -15.04
CA LEU A 226 16.47 -12.88 -16.05
C LEU A 226 17.63 -11.86 -16.10
N THR A 227 17.63 -11.03 -17.15
CA THR A 227 18.57 -9.90 -17.25
C THR A 227 18.55 -9.08 -15.95
N GLY A 228 19.70 -8.65 -15.46
CA GLY A 228 19.82 -7.87 -14.22
C GLY A 228 19.84 -8.69 -12.93
N GLY A 229 19.93 -10.02 -13.00
CA GLY A 229 20.07 -10.87 -11.81
C GLY A 229 18.76 -11.15 -11.07
N VAL A 230 17.61 -10.96 -11.73
CA VAL A 230 16.29 -11.24 -11.17
C VAL A 230 15.92 -12.69 -11.41
N ASP A 231 15.63 -13.46 -10.37
CA ASP A 231 15.07 -14.81 -10.52
C ASP A 231 13.68 -14.76 -11.16
N ALA A 232 13.40 -15.64 -12.12
CA ALA A 232 12.14 -15.67 -12.85
C ALA A 232 10.89 -15.76 -11.95
N ASN A 233 11.02 -16.42 -10.78
CA ASN A 233 9.94 -16.59 -9.83
C ASN A 233 9.86 -15.46 -8.78
N ALA A 234 10.91 -14.65 -8.62
CA ALA A 234 11.00 -13.65 -7.57
C ALA A 234 9.93 -12.56 -7.67
N LEU A 235 9.52 -12.20 -8.89
CA LEU A 235 8.54 -11.13 -9.12
C LEU A 235 7.08 -11.58 -8.99
N HIS A 236 6.81 -12.88 -8.87
CA HIS A 236 5.44 -13.39 -8.82
C HIS A 236 4.68 -12.89 -7.57
N ARG A 237 5.30 -12.98 -6.38
CA ARG A 237 4.66 -12.52 -5.12
C ARG A 237 4.47 -11.00 -5.08
N PRO A 238 5.47 -10.15 -5.36
CA PRO A 238 5.26 -8.71 -5.41
C PRO A 238 4.28 -8.26 -6.50
N LYS A 239 4.18 -8.98 -7.64
CA LYS A 239 3.13 -8.75 -8.63
C LYS A 239 1.74 -9.10 -8.09
N ARG A 240 1.60 -10.17 -7.32
CA ARG A 240 0.34 -10.51 -6.63
C ARG A 240 -0.04 -9.46 -5.60
N PHE A 241 0.95 -8.95 -4.85
CA PHE A 241 0.74 -7.83 -3.92
C PHE A 241 0.14 -6.63 -4.66
N PHE A 242 0.83 -6.12 -5.67
CA PHE A 242 0.39 -4.96 -6.45
C PHE A 242 -0.89 -5.22 -7.23
N GLY A 243 -1.05 -6.41 -7.79
CA GLY A 243 -2.22 -6.86 -8.51
C GLY A 243 -3.47 -7.08 -7.66
N ALA A 244 -3.35 -7.10 -6.34
CA ALA A 244 -4.49 -7.21 -5.43
C ALA A 244 -5.38 -5.95 -5.46
N ALA A 245 -4.84 -4.80 -5.86
CA ALA A 245 -5.61 -3.56 -5.94
C ALA A 245 -6.76 -3.68 -6.93
N ARG A 246 -7.97 -3.42 -6.45
CA ARG A 246 -9.23 -3.48 -7.20
C ARG A 246 -10.34 -2.69 -6.52
N ASN A 247 -11.27 -2.19 -7.30
CA ASN A 247 -12.58 -1.79 -6.81
C ASN A 247 -13.48 -3.04 -6.76
N VAL A 248 -14.40 -3.12 -5.83
CA VAL A 248 -15.20 -4.31 -5.57
C VAL A 248 -16.69 -4.00 -5.74
N GLU A 249 -17.42 -4.91 -6.39
CA GLU A 249 -18.86 -4.76 -6.65
C GLU A 249 -19.68 -4.81 -5.36
N GLU A 250 -19.31 -5.69 -4.45
CA GLU A 250 -19.97 -5.92 -3.17
C GLU A 250 -19.75 -4.75 -2.17
N GLY A 251 -18.86 -3.83 -2.50
CA GLY A 251 -18.48 -2.67 -1.70
C GLY A 251 -17.06 -2.74 -1.18
N GLY A 252 -16.49 -1.55 -0.93
CA GLY A 252 -15.10 -1.41 -0.57
C GLY A 252 -14.15 -1.38 -1.76
N SER A 253 -12.91 -1.05 -1.52
CA SER A 253 -11.86 -1.02 -2.54
C SER A 253 -10.48 -1.15 -1.93
N LEU A 254 -9.55 -1.71 -2.69
CA LEU A 254 -8.13 -1.69 -2.38
C LEU A 254 -7.40 -0.90 -3.47
N THR A 255 -6.80 0.22 -3.08
CA THR A 255 -5.97 1.06 -3.95
C THR A 255 -4.52 0.92 -3.52
N ILE A 256 -3.61 0.72 -4.46
CA ILE A 256 -2.17 0.67 -4.20
C ILE A 256 -1.48 1.71 -5.07
N ILE A 257 -0.82 2.67 -4.43
CA ILE A 257 0.04 3.66 -5.05
C ILE A 257 1.46 3.36 -4.61
N ALA A 258 2.27 2.83 -5.50
CA ALA A 258 3.61 2.37 -5.20
C ALA A 258 4.65 3.22 -5.93
N THR A 259 5.76 3.53 -5.27
CA THR A 259 6.91 4.15 -5.93
C THR A 259 7.75 3.09 -6.63
N ALA A 260 8.17 3.39 -7.85
CA ALA A 260 9.10 2.59 -8.62
C ALA A 260 10.36 3.42 -8.91
N LEU A 261 11.51 2.87 -8.58
CA LEU A 261 12.79 3.56 -8.74
C LEU A 261 13.35 3.30 -10.15
N ILE A 262 13.74 4.37 -10.83
CA ILE A 262 14.39 4.35 -12.14
C ILE A 262 15.70 5.14 -12.10
N ASP A 263 16.55 4.99 -13.12
CA ASP A 263 17.81 5.70 -13.26
C ASP A 263 18.76 5.57 -12.05
N THR A 264 18.68 4.42 -11.39
CA THR A 264 19.52 4.08 -10.23
C THR A 264 20.90 3.52 -10.63
N GLY A 265 21.13 3.30 -11.92
CA GLY A 265 22.30 2.56 -12.42
C GLY A 265 22.19 1.05 -12.29
N SER A 266 21.12 0.52 -11.70
CA SER A 266 20.89 -0.92 -11.52
C SER A 266 20.09 -1.51 -12.68
N ALA A 267 20.66 -2.53 -13.36
CA ALA A 267 19.95 -3.29 -14.38
C ALA A 267 18.75 -4.05 -13.79
N MET A 268 18.84 -4.49 -12.52
CA MET A 268 17.75 -5.13 -11.80
C MET A 268 16.54 -4.21 -11.67
N ASP A 269 16.74 -2.95 -11.30
CA ASP A 269 15.64 -1.98 -11.12
C ASP A 269 14.91 -1.70 -12.43
N LYS A 270 15.64 -1.65 -13.54
CA LYS A 270 15.05 -1.50 -14.87
C LYS A 270 14.12 -2.67 -15.20
N VAL A 271 14.56 -3.90 -14.94
CA VAL A 271 13.73 -5.10 -15.17
C VAL A 271 12.51 -5.07 -14.26
N ILE A 272 12.68 -4.76 -12.98
CA ILE A 272 11.57 -4.66 -12.01
C ILE A 272 10.55 -3.63 -12.49
N TYR A 273 11.00 -2.43 -12.88
CA TYR A 273 10.10 -1.39 -13.37
C TYR A 273 9.29 -1.85 -14.60
N GLU A 274 9.94 -2.41 -15.62
CA GLU A 274 9.25 -2.88 -16.83
C GLU A 274 8.20 -3.97 -16.51
N GLU A 275 8.48 -4.84 -15.56
CA GLU A 275 7.55 -5.88 -15.14
C GLU A 275 6.31 -5.33 -14.39
N PHE A 276 6.47 -4.28 -13.59
CA PHE A 276 5.35 -3.64 -12.89
C PHE A 276 4.58 -2.66 -13.75
N LYS A 277 5.21 -2.01 -14.72
CA LYS A 277 4.58 -1.14 -15.71
C LYS A 277 3.44 -1.83 -16.44
N GLY A 278 3.61 -3.13 -16.77
CA GLY A 278 2.55 -3.95 -17.38
C GLY A 278 1.37 -4.24 -16.44
N THR A 279 1.59 -4.26 -15.13
CA THR A 279 0.57 -4.57 -14.13
C THR A 279 -0.22 -3.32 -13.69
N GLY A 280 0.41 -2.16 -13.72
CA GLY A 280 -0.20 -0.88 -13.34
C GLY A 280 -1.23 -0.37 -14.37
N ASN A 281 -2.15 0.46 -13.91
CA ASN A 281 -3.14 1.15 -14.75
C ASN A 281 -3.09 2.68 -14.59
N SER A 282 -2.12 3.21 -13.87
CA SER A 282 -1.81 4.64 -13.75
C SER A 282 -0.32 4.81 -13.50
N GLU A 283 0.29 5.79 -14.15
CA GLU A 283 1.69 6.13 -13.97
C GLU A 283 1.84 7.64 -13.77
N VAL A 284 2.58 8.03 -12.75
CA VAL A 284 3.00 9.41 -12.48
C VAL A 284 4.51 9.43 -12.55
N HIS A 285 5.06 10.10 -13.54
CA HIS A 285 6.49 10.21 -13.75
C HIS A 285 7.03 11.47 -13.10
N LEU A 286 8.04 11.33 -12.24
CA LEU A 286 8.84 12.45 -11.77
C LEU A 286 10.01 12.68 -12.73
N ASP A 287 10.33 13.96 -13.00
CA ASP A 287 11.42 14.35 -13.90
C ASP A 287 12.53 15.06 -13.10
N ARG A 288 13.72 14.43 -13.12
CA ARG A 288 14.89 14.96 -12.44
C ARG A 288 15.31 16.35 -12.95
N ARG A 289 15.14 16.62 -14.24
CA ARG A 289 15.49 17.93 -14.84
C ARG A 289 14.61 19.05 -14.33
N ILE A 290 13.34 18.74 -14.01
CA ILE A 290 12.43 19.70 -13.37
C ILE A 290 12.86 19.94 -11.93
N ALA A 291 13.19 18.87 -11.20
CA ALA A 291 13.66 18.96 -9.82
C ALA A 291 14.99 19.73 -9.69
N GLU A 292 15.92 19.57 -10.64
CA GLU A 292 17.18 20.30 -10.68
C GLU A 292 16.98 21.82 -10.86
N LYS A 293 15.88 22.22 -11.49
CA LYS A 293 15.44 23.62 -11.60
C LYS A 293 14.72 24.14 -10.35
N ARG A 294 14.63 23.32 -9.30
CA ARG A 294 13.91 23.65 -8.06
C ARG A 294 12.39 23.86 -8.26
N VAL A 295 11.81 23.29 -9.31
CA VAL A 295 10.37 23.32 -9.56
C VAL A 295 9.73 22.07 -8.97
N TYR A 296 8.79 22.26 -8.05
CA TYR A 296 8.06 21.18 -7.40
C TYR A 296 6.54 21.43 -7.43
N PRO A 297 5.72 20.37 -7.60
CA PRO A 297 6.11 18.97 -7.82
C PRO A 297 6.78 18.77 -9.19
N ALA A 298 7.84 17.96 -9.20
CA ALA A 298 8.63 17.72 -10.42
C ALA A 298 7.95 16.67 -11.33
N ILE A 299 6.69 16.86 -11.68
CA ILE A 299 5.88 15.93 -12.47
C ILE A 299 6.14 16.12 -13.96
N GLY A 300 6.54 15.04 -14.64
CA GLY A 300 6.60 14.97 -16.09
C GLY A 300 5.22 14.75 -16.68
N VAL A 301 4.50 15.83 -16.95
CA VAL A 301 3.09 15.81 -17.35
C VAL A 301 2.84 14.96 -18.60
N ASN A 302 3.71 15.06 -19.60
CA ASN A 302 3.57 14.32 -20.86
C ASN A 302 3.76 12.80 -20.72
N ALA A 303 4.48 12.36 -19.70
CA ALA A 303 4.76 10.95 -19.42
C ALA A 303 3.75 10.34 -18.44
N SER A 304 2.95 11.18 -17.76
CA SER A 304 2.02 10.76 -16.71
C SER A 304 0.62 10.56 -17.26
N GLY A 305 -0.13 9.61 -16.71
CA GLY A 305 -1.51 9.38 -17.10
C GLY A 305 -2.16 8.17 -16.44
N THR A 306 -3.49 8.09 -16.55
CA THR A 306 -4.29 6.98 -16.06
C THR A 306 -5.00 6.30 -17.22
N ARG A 307 -4.81 4.98 -17.35
CA ARG A 307 -5.37 4.20 -18.45
C ARG A 307 -6.89 3.96 -18.27
N ARG A 308 -7.67 4.11 -19.34
CA ARG A 308 -9.09 3.69 -19.50
C ARG A 308 -10.02 4.06 -18.33
N SER A 309 -9.79 5.12 -17.58
CA SER A 309 -10.68 5.48 -16.50
C SER A 309 -11.88 6.27 -17.04
N ARG A 310 -13.11 5.82 -16.74
CA ARG A 310 -14.29 6.69 -16.81
C ARG A 310 -14.13 7.94 -15.93
N ILE A 311 -13.22 7.88 -14.99
CA ILE A 311 -12.78 8.92 -14.09
C ILE A 311 -12.11 10.06 -14.87
N ALA A 312 -11.20 9.77 -15.81
CA ALA A 312 -10.56 10.77 -16.64
C ALA A 312 -11.54 11.52 -17.55
N ARG A 313 -12.59 10.86 -18.06
CA ARG A 313 -13.61 11.50 -18.93
C ARG A 313 -14.53 12.47 -18.21
N ARG A 314 -14.75 12.31 -16.90
CA ARG A 314 -15.57 13.23 -16.09
C ARG A 314 -14.79 14.41 -15.51
N SER A 315 -13.47 14.35 -15.51
CA SER A 315 -12.57 15.35 -14.91
C SER A 315 -11.95 16.29 -15.95
N ALA A 316 -12.05 15.98 -17.25
CA ALA A 316 -11.60 16.92 -18.26
C ALA A 316 -12.53 18.16 -18.22
N PRO A 317 -12.04 19.34 -17.76
CA PRO A 317 -12.76 20.56 -18.06
C PRO A 317 -12.88 20.59 -19.58
N LYS A 318 -14.04 21.04 -20.11
CA LYS A 318 -14.15 21.39 -21.51
C LYS A 318 -13.12 22.51 -21.74
N LEU A 319 -11.90 22.11 -22.07
CA LEU A 319 -10.91 23.04 -22.62
C LEU A 319 -11.52 23.46 -23.94
N LEU A 320 -12.13 24.62 -23.96
CA LEU A 320 -12.39 25.40 -25.19
C LEU A 320 -11.02 25.57 -25.85
N LEU A 321 -10.75 24.77 -26.87
CA LEU A 321 -9.69 25.05 -27.81
C LEU A 321 -10.03 26.41 -28.47
N VAL A 322 -9.49 27.49 -27.93
CA VAL A 322 -9.38 28.75 -28.64
C VAL A 322 -8.37 28.50 -29.75
N ARG A 323 -8.84 28.22 -30.94
CA ARG A 323 -8.02 28.30 -32.15
C ARG A 323 -7.68 29.77 -32.36
N SER A 324 -6.41 30.11 -32.21
CA SER A 324 -5.82 31.33 -32.77
C SER A 324 -5.58 31.13 -34.23
#